data_5d1c26b629afaea445cc8b1892cffb9f
#
_entry.id   5d1c26b629afaea445cc8b1892cffb9f
#
_cell.length_a   1.000
_cell.length_b   1.000
_cell.length_c   1.000
_cell.angle_alpha   90.00
_cell.angle_beta   90.00
_cell.angle_gamma   90.00
#
_symmetry.space_group_name_H-M   'P 1'
#
loop_
_entity.id
_entity.type
_entity.pdbx_description
1 polymer ?
#
loop_
_entity_poly.entity_id
_entity_poly.type
_entity_poly.pdbx_seq_one_letter_code
_entity_poly.pdbx_strand_id
1 'polypeptide(L)'
;LKHACKAANYSQLSYSTTKVCAEKRVINLLLNMSERYRQRGYIHTEFNLLLSRSEIGNLLNLSAETISRSLRKLERDAYIDIENKRHILIKDVTKLQALLQNH
;
A
#
# COMPACT_ATOMS: atom_id res chain seq x y z
N LEU A 1 0.87 -14.58 8.54
CA LEU A 1 0.77 -13.77 7.72
C LEU A 1 0.34 -12.50 8.16
N LYS A 2 -0.78 -12.14 7.85
CA LYS A 2 -1.26 -10.97 8.28
C LYS A 2 -1.21 -10.88 9.68
N HIS A 3 -1.21 -11.91 10.33
CA HIS A 3 -1.20 -11.90 11.71
C HIS A 3 0.08 -11.37 12.25
N ALA A 4 1.14 -11.52 11.54
CA ALA A 4 2.40 -11.04 12.03
C ALA A 4 2.38 -9.54 12.18
N CYS A 5 1.68 -8.87 11.34
CA CYS A 5 1.61 -7.43 11.44
C CYS A 5 0.80 -6.97 12.62
N LYS A 6 -0.12 -7.80 13.09
CA LYS A 6 -0.93 -7.40 14.15
C LYS A 6 -0.32 -7.81 15.38
N ALA A 7 0.45 -8.72 15.39
CA ALA A 7 0.96 -9.27 16.55
C ALA A 7 1.62 -8.20 17.21
N ALA A 8 1.16 -7.81 18.08
CA ALA A 8 1.58 -6.79 18.74
C ALA A 8 2.84 -6.90 19.35
N ASN A 9 3.53 -7.75 19.12
CA ASN A 9 4.70 -7.92 19.73
C ASN A 9 5.65 -6.99 19.23
N TYR A 10 5.23 -5.85 19.09
CA TYR A 10 6.02 -4.94 18.58
C TYR A 10 7.26 -4.75 19.28
N SER A 11 7.28 -4.86 20.49
CA SER A 11 8.47 -4.60 21.26
C SER A 11 9.60 -5.46 20.81
N GLN A 12 9.28 -6.59 20.21
CA GLN A 12 10.32 -7.42 19.78
C GLN A 12 10.53 -7.43 18.35
N LEU A 13 9.76 -6.70 17.58
CA LEU A 13 9.89 -6.73 16.16
C LEU A 13 11.12 -6.02 15.72
N SER A 14 11.77 -6.56 14.75
CA SER A 14 12.90 -5.88 14.19
C SER A 14 12.38 -4.74 13.34
N TYR A 15 13.25 -3.83 13.07
CA TYR A 15 12.92 -2.70 12.26
C TYR A 15 12.46 -3.12 10.88
N SER A 16 13.07 -4.12 10.29
CA SER A 16 12.68 -4.53 8.96
C SER A 16 11.30 -5.17 8.96
N THR A 17 10.93 -5.86 10.03
CA THR A 17 9.61 -6.44 10.10
C THR A 17 8.56 -5.34 10.14
N THR A 18 8.83 -4.26 10.86
CA THR A 18 7.90 -3.15 10.91
C THR A 18 7.73 -2.53 9.54
N LYS A 19 8.82 -2.41 8.78
CA LYS A 19 8.71 -1.87 7.44
C LYS A 19 7.88 -2.75 6.54
N VAL A 20 8.05 -4.06 6.64
CA VAL A 20 7.29 -4.99 5.81
C VAL A 20 5.80 -4.86 6.12
N CYS A 21 5.45 -4.72 7.40
CA CYS A 21 4.05 -4.55 7.75
C CYS A 21 3.48 -3.25 7.19
N ALA A 22 4.27 -2.18 7.23
CA ALA A 22 3.82 -0.91 6.69
C ALA A 22 3.56 -1.02 5.20
N GLU A 23 4.46 -1.67 4.48
CA GLU A 23 4.29 -1.83 3.04
C GLU A 23 3.04 -2.64 2.73
N LYS A 24 2.78 -3.69 3.49
CA LYS A 24 1.61 -4.51 3.25
C LYS A 24 0.32 -3.74 3.49
N ARG A 25 0.31 -2.85 4.48
CA ARG A 25 -0.86 -2.04 4.72
C ARG A 25 -1.15 -1.11 3.56
N VAL A 26 -0.09 -0.51 3.00
CA VAL A 26 -0.25 0.38 1.86
C VAL A 26 -0.73 -0.41 0.64
N ILE A 27 -0.15 -1.58 0.41
CA ILE A 27 -0.55 -2.42 -0.72
C ILE A 27 -2.02 -2.81 -0.58
N ASN A 28 -2.44 -3.20 0.62
CA ASN A 28 -3.82 -3.55 0.86
C ASN A 28 -4.75 -2.38 0.54
N LEU A 29 -4.37 -1.18 0.92
CA LEU A 29 -5.20 -0.03 0.63
C LEU A 29 -5.35 0.16 -0.87
N LEU A 30 -4.24 0.07 -1.62
CA LEU A 30 -4.29 0.25 -3.06
C LEU A 30 -5.14 -0.82 -3.72
N LEU A 31 -5.01 -2.06 -3.26
CA LEU A 31 -5.80 -3.15 -3.83
C LEU A 31 -7.28 -3.00 -3.49
N ASN A 32 -7.60 -2.53 -2.30
CA ASN A 32 -8.99 -2.30 -1.94
C ASN A 32 -9.60 -1.19 -2.79
N MET A 33 -8.86 -0.13 -3.05
CA MET A 33 -9.35 0.94 -3.90
C MET A 33 -9.55 0.45 -5.32
N SER A 34 -8.61 -0.35 -5.82
CA SER A 34 -8.71 -0.93 -7.14
C SER A 34 -9.97 -1.79 -7.25
N GLU A 35 -10.21 -2.62 -6.25
CA GLU A 35 -11.36 -3.50 -6.26
C GLU A 35 -12.68 -2.73 -6.24
N ARG A 36 -12.73 -1.64 -5.51
CA ARG A 36 -13.94 -0.84 -5.46
C ARG A 36 -14.25 -0.24 -6.83
N TYR A 37 -13.23 0.26 -7.53
CA TYR A 37 -13.44 0.81 -8.85
C TYR A 37 -13.86 -0.28 -9.82
N ARG A 38 -13.25 -1.47 -9.71
CA ARG A 38 -13.60 -2.56 -10.59
C ARG A 38 -15.06 -2.97 -10.41
N GLN A 39 -15.52 -3.02 -9.17
CA GLN A 39 -16.90 -3.42 -8.90
C GLN A 39 -17.91 -2.42 -9.44
N ARG A 40 -17.50 -1.17 -9.58
CA ARG A 40 -18.38 -0.16 -10.12
C ARG A 40 -18.28 -0.03 -11.64
N GLY A 41 -17.48 -0.87 -12.27
CA GLY A 41 -17.31 -0.80 -13.70
C GLY A 41 -16.34 0.24 -14.19
N TYR A 42 -15.55 0.81 -13.29
CA TYR A 42 -14.55 1.80 -13.67
C TYR A 42 -13.21 1.12 -13.89
N ILE A 43 -12.27 1.87 -14.48
CA ILE A 43 -10.92 1.37 -14.63
C ILE A 43 -10.37 1.15 -13.25
N HIS A 44 -9.83 -0.03 -12.99
CA HIS A 44 -9.39 -0.38 -11.65
C HIS A 44 -7.87 -0.34 -11.49
N THR A 45 -7.13 -0.15 -12.57
CA THR A 45 -5.68 -0.10 -12.47
C THR A 45 -5.16 1.32 -12.41
N GLU A 46 -6.03 2.30 -12.48
CA GLU A 46 -5.62 3.67 -12.51
C GLU A 46 -6.63 4.51 -11.77
N PHE A 47 -6.22 5.24 -10.77
CA PHE A 47 -7.15 6.05 -10.00
C PHE A 47 -6.40 7.13 -9.23
N ASN A 48 -7.13 8.13 -8.76
CA ASN A 48 -6.53 9.19 -7.96
C ASN A 48 -6.70 8.90 -6.49
N LEU A 49 -5.64 9.18 -5.74
CA LEU A 49 -5.74 9.10 -4.30
C LEU A 49 -6.42 10.37 -3.83
N LEU A 50 -7.56 10.23 -3.22
CA LEU A 50 -8.29 11.39 -2.74
C LEU A 50 -7.82 11.82 -1.36
N LEU A 51 -7.09 10.97 -0.69
CA LEU A 51 -6.60 11.27 0.64
C LEU A 51 -5.15 11.73 0.59
N SER A 52 -4.80 12.64 1.48
CA SER A 52 -3.42 13.07 1.57
C SER A 52 -2.60 11.96 2.24
N ARG A 53 -1.28 12.10 2.20
CA ARG A 53 -0.41 11.13 2.87
C ARG A 53 -0.70 11.08 4.37
N SER A 54 -0.99 12.22 4.97
CA SER A 54 -1.33 12.26 6.39
C SER A 54 -2.64 11.54 6.68
N GLU A 55 -3.61 11.73 5.81
CA GLU A 55 -4.90 11.08 6.00
C GLU A 55 -4.79 9.58 5.83
N ILE A 56 -4.02 9.13 4.86
CA ILE A 56 -3.78 7.71 4.68
C ILE A 56 -3.03 7.16 5.88
N GLY A 57 -2.07 7.91 6.38
CA GLY A 57 -1.33 7.52 7.56
C GLY A 57 -2.24 7.31 8.76
N ASN A 58 -3.19 8.23 8.95
CA ASN A 58 -4.13 8.09 10.05
C ASN A 58 -5.00 6.85 9.86
N LEU A 59 -5.41 6.59 8.64
CA LEU A 59 -6.23 5.43 8.35
C LEU A 59 -5.48 4.13 8.61
N LEU A 60 -4.21 4.09 8.25
CA LEU A 60 -3.42 2.87 8.38
C LEU A 60 -2.59 2.83 9.65
N ASN A 61 -2.67 3.88 10.45
CA ASN A 61 -1.90 3.98 11.67
C ASN A 61 -0.40 4.03 11.38
N LEU A 62 -0.04 4.82 10.40
CA LEU A 62 1.35 5.00 9.98
C LEU A 62 1.61 6.50 9.80
N SER A 63 2.87 6.89 9.81
CA SER A 63 3.19 8.28 9.57
C SER A 63 3.10 8.61 8.09
N ALA A 64 2.90 9.88 7.79
CA ALA A 64 2.85 10.30 6.39
C ALA A 64 4.15 9.98 5.67
N GLU A 65 5.27 10.09 6.37
CA GLU A 65 6.55 9.79 5.79
C GLU A 65 6.66 8.31 5.43
N THR A 66 6.15 7.43 6.29
CA THR A 66 6.16 6.01 6.01
C THR A 66 5.31 5.69 4.80
N ILE A 67 4.15 6.34 4.67
CA ILE A 67 3.29 6.15 3.51
C ILE A 67 4.04 6.57 2.25
N SER A 68 4.69 7.73 2.28
CA SER A 68 5.41 8.23 1.12
C SER A 68 6.56 7.29 0.73
N ARG A 69 7.26 6.78 1.71
CA ARG A 69 8.37 5.86 1.43
C ARG A 69 7.87 4.56 0.83
N SER A 70 6.77 4.05 1.34
CA SER A 70 6.21 2.79 0.83
C SER A 70 5.76 2.96 -0.62
N LEU A 71 5.10 4.06 -0.91
CA LEU A 71 4.66 4.31 -2.28
C LEU A 71 5.85 4.47 -3.23
N ARG A 72 6.88 5.18 -2.78
CA ARG A 72 8.05 5.34 -3.62
C ARG A 72 8.76 4.03 -3.87
N LYS A 73 8.80 3.17 -2.87
CA LYS A 73 9.44 1.88 -3.04
C LYS A 73 8.69 1.06 -4.07
N LEU A 74 7.35 1.07 -4.01
CA LEU A 74 6.55 0.35 -5.00
C LEU A 74 6.76 0.92 -6.39
N GLU A 75 6.91 2.22 -6.50
CA GLU A 75 7.15 2.85 -7.77
C GLU A 75 8.54 2.46 -8.30
N ARG A 76 9.52 2.50 -7.44
CA ARG A 76 10.88 2.15 -7.84
C ARG A 76 10.98 0.70 -8.29
N ASP A 77 10.24 -0.17 -7.64
CA ASP A 77 10.27 -1.60 -7.97
C ASP A 77 9.31 -1.93 -9.12
N ALA A 78 8.75 -0.91 -9.74
CA ALA A 78 7.91 -1.07 -10.92
C ALA A 78 6.58 -1.79 -10.70
N TYR A 79 6.04 -1.73 -9.50
CA TYR A 79 4.71 -2.26 -9.26
C TYR A 79 3.63 -1.23 -9.55
N ILE A 80 3.94 0.04 -9.38
CA ILE A 80 3.00 1.12 -9.65
C ILE A 80 3.73 2.30 -10.24
N ASP A 81 2.97 3.25 -10.77
CA ASP A 81 3.50 4.54 -11.20
C ASP A 81 2.71 5.58 -10.45
N ILE A 82 3.35 6.70 -10.13
CA ILE A 82 2.69 7.79 -9.44
C ILE A 82 2.88 9.05 -10.26
N GLU A 83 1.77 9.69 -10.62
CA GLU A 83 1.84 10.94 -11.37
C GLU A 83 1.19 12.03 -10.55
N ASN A 84 1.76 13.20 -10.57
CA ASN A 84 1.22 14.36 -9.86
C ASN A 84 0.97 14.07 -8.40
N LYS A 85 1.75 13.15 -7.84
CA LYS A 85 1.69 12.78 -6.42
C LYS A 85 0.39 12.13 -5.98
N ARG A 86 -0.63 12.10 -6.83
CA ARG A 86 -1.91 11.54 -6.44
C ARG A 86 -2.45 10.47 -7.38
N HIS A 87 -2.02 10.50 -8.63
CA HIS A 87 -2.57 9.56 -9.60
C HIS A 87 -1.77 8.27 -9.56
N ILE A 88 -2.41 7.19 -9.23
CA ILE A 88 -1.75 5.89 -9.10
C ILE A 88 -2.12 5.00 -10.28
N LEU A 89 -1.10 4.41 -10.87
CA LEU A 89 -1.31 3.44 -11.93
C LEU A 89 -0.70 2.13 -11.47
N ILE A 90 -1.50 1.10 -11.31
CA ILE A 90 -1.01 -0.22 -10.91
C ILE A 90 -0.63 -0.96 -12.17
N LYS A 91 0.66 -1.28 -12.31
CA LYS A 91 1.13 -1.90 -13.54
C LYS A 91 0.67 -3.34 -13.67
N ASP A 92 0.57 -4.06 -12.56
CA ASP A 92 0.13 -5.44 -12.61
C ASP A 92 -0.49 -5.79 -11.26
N VAL A 93 -1.80 -5.88 -11.23
CA VAL A 93 -2.53 -6.14 -10.00
C VAL A 93 -2.13 -7.49 -9.41
N THR A 94 -1.92 -8.49 -10.26
CA THR A 94 -1.55 -9.81 -9.79
C THR A 94 -0.21 -9.80 -9.08
N LYS A 95 0.76 -9.08 -9.64
CA LYS A 95 2.06 -9.00 -8.99
C LYS A 95 1.97 -8.26 -7.67
N LEU A 96 1.16 -7.22 -7.63
CA LEU A 96 1.00 -6.48 -6.40
C LEU A 96 0.34 -7.35 -5.33
N GLN A 97 -0.65 -8.15 -5.72
CA GLN A 97 -1.29 -9.06 -4.78
C GLN A 97 -0.31 -10.11 -4.27
N ALA A 98 0.60 -10.55 -5.10
CA ALA A 98 1.56 -11.54 -4.70
C ALA A 98 2.46 -11.06 -3.56
N LEU A 99 2.69 -9.75 -3.48
CA LEU A 99 3.49 -9.21 -2.39
C LEU A 99 2.85 -9.43 -1.04
N LEU A 100 1.53 -9.50 -1.00
CA LEU A 100 0.85 -9.74 0.27
C LEU A 100 1.00 -11.18 0.70
N GLN A 101 1.11 -12.08 -0.25
CA GLN A 101 1.18 -13.48 0.07
C GLN A 101 2.58 -13.92 0.41
N ASN A 102 3.55 -13.25 -0.15
CA ASN A 102 4.89 -13.63 0.13
C ASN A 102 5.34 -12.98 1.36
N HIS A 103 5.31 -12.88 2.18
CA HIS A 103 5.69 -12.34 3.34
C HIS A 103 6.65 -12.57 3.94
#